data_69ddd13f8e5dfdafaff0b8331b4ded00
#
_entry.id   69ddd13f8e5dfdafaff0b8331b4ded00
#
_cell.length_a   1.000
_cell.length_b   1.000
_cell.length_c   1.000
_cell.angle_alpha   90.00
_cell.angle_beta   90.00
_cell.angle_gamma   90.00
#
_symmetry.space_group_name_H-M   'P 1'
#
loop_
_entity.id
_entity.type
_entity.pdbx_description
1 polymer ?
#
loop_
_entity_poly.entity_id
_entity_poly.type
_entity_poly.pdbx_seq_one_letter_code
_entity_poly.pdbx_strand_id
1 'polypeptide(L)'
;MPNHFHLLIYVENVPNLPSGTMQILERKIGTMQSSYTRAINIQEKRTGSLFQAKCKVLEVSTEHACVCFHYIHKNPLKAELCRSLEAWTHSSFNEYLDPDTYEKCICHKEIAYNVLGISAIKEVYLMQTSKDVIGKNIMDILTK
;
A
#
# COMPACT_ATOMS: atom_id res chain seq x y z
N MET A 1 -6.52 -6.99 -2.73
CA MET A 1 -7.60 -7.62 -1.94
C MET A 1 -8.93 -7.23 -2.57
N PRO A 2 -9.92 -8.12 -2.68
CA PRO A 2 -11.17 -7.80 -3.37
C PRO A 2 -12.09 -6.84 -2.60
N ASN A 3 -11.90 -6.70 -1.30
CA ASN A 3 -12.80 -5.95 -0.41
C ASN A 3 -12.14 -4.84 0.41
N HIS A 4 -10.83 -4.66 0.30
CA HIS A 4 -10.08 -3.58 0.93
C HIS A 4 -8.78 -3.32 0.18
N PHE A 5 -8.15 -2.18 0.45
CA PHE A 5 -6.86 -1.79 -0.11
C PHE A 5 -5.89 -1.40 0.99
N HIS A 6 -4.62 -1.49 0.68
CA HIS A 6 -3.54 -1.01 1.51
C HIS A 6 -2.71 0.01 0.73
N LEU A 7 -2.31 1.08 1.40
CA LEU A 7 -1.41 2.10 0.87
C LEU A 7 -0.28 2.30 1.88
N LEU A 8 0.94 2.32 1.40
CA LEU A 8 2.10 2.81 2.14
C LEU A 8 2.44 4.20 1.58
N ILE A 9 2.31 5.21 2.41
CA ILE A 9 2.45 6.61 2.01
C ILE A 9 3.63 7.21 2.74
N TYR A 10 4.58 7.75 2.00
CA TYR A 10 5.64 8.56 2.56
C TYR A 10 5.15 10.01 2.71
N VAL A 11 5.32 10.55 3.89
CA VAL A 11 5.08 11.96 4.16
C VAL A 11 6.43 12.61 4.40
N GLU A 12 6.79 13.54 3.53
CA GLU A 12 8.05 14.27 3.65
C GLU A 12 8.11 15.02 4.99
N ASN A 13 9.25 14.92 5.65
CA ASN A 13 9.44 15.52 6.96
C ASN A 13 9.63 17.04 6.78
N VAL A 14 8.53 17.76 6.73
CA VAL A 14 8.54 19.22 6.68
C VAL A 14 8.77 19.74 8.12
N PRO A 15 9.83 20.51 8.36
CA PRO A 15 10.01 21.17 9.66
C PRO A 15 8.73 21.95 10.03
N ASN A 16 8.21 21.73 11.22
CA ASN A 16 6.93 22.29 11.69
C ASN A 16 5.69 21.70 11.01
N LEU A 17 5.68 20.40 10.76
CA LEU A 17 4.44 19.73 10.34
C LEU A 17 3.31 20.09 11.30
N PRO A 18 2.19 20.64 10.83
CA PRO A 18 1.11 21.05 11.72
C PRO A 18 0.64 19.87 12.58
N SER A 19 0.37 20.12 13.85
CA SER A 19 -0.35 19.15 14.68
C SER A 19 -1.64 18.79 13.95
N GLY A 20 -1.87 17.51 13.73
CA GLY A 20 -3.05 17.05 12.96
C GLY A 20 -2.78 16.57 11.54
N THR A 21 -1.53 16.37 11.14
CA THR A 21 -1.19 15.84 9.80
C THR A 21 -1.89 14.50 9.51
N MET A 22 -2.01 13.62 10.50
CA MET A 22 -2.72 12.36 10.34
C MET A 22 -4.20 12.58 10.01
N GLN A 23 -4.87 13.50 10.69
CA GLN A 23 -6.27 13.86 10.41
C GLN A 23 -6.44 14.48 9.02
N ILE A 24 -5.45 15.26 8.55
CA ILE A 24 -5.45 15.79 7.19
C ILE A 24 -5.35 14.64 6.18
N LEU A 25 -4.46 13.68 6.40
CA LEU A 25 -4.28 12.51 5.55
C LEU A 25 -5.56 11.66 5.52
N GLU A 26 -6.15 11.35 6.67
CA GLU A 26 -7.41 10.63 6.78
C GLU A 26 -8.54 11.31 5.99
N ARG A 27 -8.65 12.63 6.11
CA ARG A 27 -9.64 13.40 5.36
C ARG A 27 -9.40 13.35 3.85
N LYS A 28 -8.14 13.44 3.40
CA LYS A 28 -7.78 13.34 1.98
C LYS A 28 -8.12 11.96 1.41
N ILE A 29 -7.79 10.90 2.14
CA ILE A 29 -8.13 9.53 1.75
C ILE A 29 -9.65 9.35 1.73
N GLY A 30 -10.37 9.87 2.73
CA GLY A 30 -11.84 9.84 2.75
C GLY A 30 -12.48 10.56 1.55
N THR A 31 -11.90 11.68 1.11
CA THR A 31 -12.32 12.39 -0.10
C THR A 31 -12.10 11.53 -1.35
N MET A 32 -10.94 10.89 -1.46
CA MET A 32 -10.62 9.96 -2.56
C MET A 32 -11.63 8.80 -2.60
N GLN A 33 -11.89 8.15 -1.46
CA GLN A 33 -12.87 7.05 -1.36
C GLN A 33 -14.28 7.50 -1.78
N SER A 34 -14.70 8.70 -1.36
CA SER A 34 -16.00 9.27 -1.73
C SER A 34 -16.10 9.55 -3.22
N SER A 35 -15.06 10.13 -3.81
CA SER A 35 -15.00 10.39 -5.25
C SER A 35 -15.02 9.10 -6.06
N TYR A 36 -14.27 8.09 -5.65
CA TYR A 36 -14.27 6.77 -6.27
C TYR A 36 -15.64 6.10 -6.17
N THR A 37 -16.26 6.12 -4.98
CA THR A 37 -17.63 5.60 -4.78
C THR A 37 -18.62 6.25 -5.71
N ARG A 38 -18.54 7.58 -5.86
CA ARG A 38 -19.44 8.32 -6.76
C ARG A 38 -19.24 7.89 -8.22
N ALA A 39 -17.99 7.76 -8.67
CA ALA A 39 -17.68 7.34 -10.03
C ALA A 39 -18.25 5.93 -10.32
N ILE A 40 -17.99 4.97 -9.45
CA ILE A 40 -18.51 3.59 -9.57
C ILE A 40 -20.05 3.57 -9.52
N ASN A 41 -20.67 4.33 -8.62
CA ASN A 41 -22.13 4.38 -8.53
C ASN A 41 -22.78 4.91 -9.82
N ILE A 42 -22.15 5.90 -10.47
CA ILE A 42 -22.61 6.40 -11.78
C ILE A 42 -22.43 5.32 -12.85
N GLN A 43 -21.24 4.73 -12.95
CA GLN A 43 -20.91 3.72 -13.95
C GLN A 43 -21.83 2.51 -13.86
N GLU A 44 -22.04 1.99 -12.65
CA GLU A 44 -22.79 0.76 -12.39
C GLU A 44 -24.29 1.01 -12.11
N LYS A 45 -24.76 2.26 -12.26
CA LYS A 45 -26.16 2.68 -11.99
C LYS A 45 -26.68 2.21 -10.64
N ARG A 46 -25.83 2.30 -9.61
CA ARG A 46 -26.12 1.89 -8.23
C ARG A 46 -26.07 3.09 -7.28
N THR A 47 -26.54 2.89 -6.06
CA THR A 47 -26.50 3.88 -4.98
C THR A 47 -25.91 3.27 -3.71
N GLY A 48 -25.55 4.11 -2.75
CA GLY A 48 -25.04 3.70 -1.45
C GLY A 48 -23.52 3.68 -1.37
N SER A 49 -23.02 3.28 -0.20
CA SER A 49 -21.58 3.23 0.08
C SER A 49 -20.92 2.03 -0.60
N LEU A 50 -19.71 2.25 -1.14
CA LEU A 50 -18.84 1.19 -1.62
C LEU A 50 -17.94 0.65 -0.49
N PHE A 51 -17.55 1.52 0.43
CA PHE A 51 -16.72 1.17 1.57
C PHE A 51 -17.56 1.07 2.84
N GLN A 52 -17.39 -0.02 3.60
CA GLN A 52 -18.15 -0.27 4.82
C GLN A 52 -17.64 0.55 6.01
N ALA A 53 -16.37 0.89 6.01
CA ALA A 53 -15.73 1.61 7.10
C ALA A 53 -14.81 2.71 6.58
N LYS A 54 -14.50 3.66 7.47
CA LYS A 54 -13.45 4.66 7.22
C LYS A 54 -12.09 3.98 7.10
N CYS A 55 -11.22 4.56 6.30
CA CYS A 55 -9.82 4.14 6.22
C CYS A 55 -9.17 4.31 7.59
N LYS A 56 -8.40 3.32 8.02
CA LYS A 56 -7.51 3.43 9.18
C LYS A 56 -6.17 3.93 8.68
N VAL A 57 -5.63 4.93 9.35
CA VAL A 57 -4.29 5.45 9.10
C VAL A 57 -3.44 5.15 10.33
N LEU A 58 -2.28 4.56 10.10
CA LEU A 58 -1.32 4.20 11.16
C LEU A 58 0.03 4.79 10.79
N GLU A 59 0.68 5.38 11.76
CA GLU A 59 2.07 5.81 11.61
C GLU A 59 2.98 4.59 11.70
N VAL A 60 3.91 4.49 10.76
CA VAL A 60 4.86 3.39 10.66
C VAL A 60 6.27 3.96 10.74
N SER A 61 7.08 3.47 11.68
CA SER A 61 8.49 3.85 11.74
C SER A 61 9.25 3.35 10.51
N THR A 62 10.35 4.00 10.17
CA THR A 62 11.19 3.61 9.03
C THR A 62 11.65 2.14 9.12
N GLU A 63 11.94 1.67 10.32
CA GLU A 63 12.34 0.27 10.57
C GLU A 63 11.24 -0.74 10.20
N HIS A 64 9.97 -0.37 10.41
CA HIS A 64 8.83 -1.22 10.10
C HIS A 64 8.27 -1.00 8.68
N ALA A 65 8.67 0.08 8.02
CA ALA A 65 8.14 0.42 6.69
C ALA A 65 8.46 -0.66 5.65
N CYS A 66 9.67 -1.24 5.69
CA CYS A 66 10.06 -2.35 4.82
C CYS A 66 9.17 -3.59 5.06
N VAL A 67 8.88 -3.90 6.32
CA VAL A 67 8.00 -5.01 6.70
C VAL A 67 6.58 -4.79 6.17
N CYS A 68 6.05 -3.57 6.30
CA CYS A 68 4.75 -3.19 5.75
C CYS A 68 4.72 -3.27 4.21
N PHE A 69 5.79 -2.83 3.56
CA PHE A 69 5.93 -2.93 2.11
C PHE A 69 5.83 -4.38 1.63
N HIS A 70 6.59 -5.29 2.25
CA HIS A 70 6.51 -6.72 1.95
C HIS A 70 5.12 -7.31 2.22
N TYR A 71 4.52 -6.94 3.34
CA TYR A 71 3.18 -7.41 3.71
C TYR A 71 2.14 -7.03 2.67
N ILE A 72 2.12 -5.77 2.24
CA ILE A 72 1.14 -5.27 1.27
C ILE A 72 1.22 -6.06 -0.03
N HIS A 73 2.42 -6.31 -0.54
CA HIS A 73 2.61 -7.05 -1.78
C HIS A 73 2.31 -8.54 -1.66
N LYS A 74 2.64 -9.18 -0.51
CA LYS A 74 2.36 -10.61 -0.28
C LYS A 74 0.91 -10.90 0.11
N ASN A 75 0.14 -9.92 0.50
CA ASN A 75 -1.21 -10.12 1.01
C ASN A 75 -2.15 -10.85 0.05
N PRO A 76 -2.20 -10.52 -1.26
CA PRO A 76 -3.02 -11.27 -2.22
C PRO A 76 -2.60 -12.73 -2.36
N LEU A 77 -1.31 -13.02 -2.33
CA LEU A 77 -0.79 -14.39 -2.39
C LEU A 77 -1.16 -15.20 -1.15
N LYS A 78 -1.03 -14.59 0.04
CA LYS A 78 -1.44 -15.21 1.32
C LYS A 78 -2.95 -15.47 1.40
N ALA A 79 -3.73 -14.62 0.76
CA ALA A 79 -5.18 -14.78 0.67
C ALA A 79 -5.61 -15.71 -0.48
N GLU A 80 -4.67 -16.40 -1.12
CA GLU A 80 -4.89 -17.34 -2.23
C GLU A 80 -5.65 -16.73 -3.42
N LEU A 81 -5.55 -15.41 -3.60
CA LEU A 81 -6.20 -14.67 -4.69
C LEU A 81 -5.40 -14.71 -5.99
N CYS A 82 -4.13 -15.06 -5.90
CA CYS A 82 -3.23 -15.21 -7.04
C CYS A 82 -2.19 -16.32 -6.77
N ARG A 83 -1.56 -16.82 -7.82
CA ARG A 83 -0.54 -17.87 -7.74
C ARG A 83 0.88 -17.33 -7.63
N SER A 84 1.09 -16.08 -8.00
CA SER A 84 2.37 -15.37 -7.87
C SER A 84 2.10 -13.89 -7.66
N LEU A 85 3.10 -13.14 -7.20
CA LEU A 85 2.96 -11.71 -6.93
C LEU A 85 2.69 -10.92 -8.21
N GLU A 86 3.32 -11.33 -9.32
CA GLU A 86 3.17 -10.71 -10.64
C GLU A 86 1.78 -10.91 -11.23
N ALA A 87 1.13 -12.02 -10.88
CA ALA A 87 -0.21 -12.33 -11.39
C ALA A 87 -1.30 -11.43 -10.80
N TRP A 88 -1.00 -10.67 -9.74
CA TRP A 88 -1.93 -9.73 -9.13
C TRP A 88 -1.78 -8.34 -9.74
N THR A 89 -2.56 -8.04 -10.77
CA THR A 89 -2.49 -6.77 -11.53
C THR A 89 -2.92 -5.52 -10.75
N HIS A 90 -3.59 -5.71 -9.59
CA HIS A 90 -4.01 -4.61 -8.71
C HIS A 90 -3.01 -4.34 -7.60
N SER A 91 -1.73 -4.51 -7.88
CA SER A 91 -0.61 -4.26 -6.97
C SER A 91 0.45 -3.43 -7.66
N SER A 92 1.13 -2.59 -6.90
CA SER A 92 2.33 -1.90 -7.35
C SER A 92 3.55 -2.81 -7.52
N PHE A 93 3.47 -4.09 -7.18
CA PHE A 93 4.58 -5.02 -7.27
C PHE A 93 5.25 -5.02 -8.65
N ASN A 94 4.44 -5.09 -9.71
CA ASN A 94 4.94 -5.09 -11.09
C ASN A 94 5.63 -3.78 -11.48
N GLU A 95 5.26 -2.65 -10.87
CA GLU A 95 5.96 -1.37 -11.09
C GLU A 95 7.39 -1.40 -10.56
N TYR A 96 7.63 -2.13 -9.46
CA TYR A 96 8.97 -2.30 -8.90
C TYR A 96 9.84 -3.32 -9.65
N LEU A 97 9.24 -4.24 -10.41
CA LEU A 97 9.96 -5.20 -11.24
C LEU A 97 10.52 -4.58 -12.52
N ASP A 98 9.87 -3.56 -13.05
CA ASP A 98 10.27 -2.92 -14.29
C ASP A 98 10.97 -1.57 -13.98
N PRO A 99 12.30 -1.50 -14.15
CA PRO A 99 13.05 -0.27 -13.88
C PRO A 99 12.72 0.86 -14.86
N ASP A 100 12.22 0.54 -16.06
CA ASP A 100 12.07 1.51 -17.15
C ASP A 100 10.66 2.13 -17.24
N THR A 101 9.69 1.64 -16.46
CA THR A 101 8.32 2.15 -16.45
C THR A 101 8.18 3.41 -15.58
N TYR A 102 8.82 4.50 -15.93
CA TYR A 102 8.67 5.78 -15.20
C TYR A 102 7.41 6.55 -15.59
N GLU A 103 6.97 6.46 -16.85
CA GLU A 103 5.90 7.33 -17.37
C GLU A 103 4.48 7.00 -16.88
N LYS A 104 4.25 5.81 -16.33
CA LYS A 104 2.92 5.36 -15.86
C LYS A 104 2.90 4.84 -14.43
N CYS A 105 3.99 4.98 -13.69
CA CYS A 105 4.06 4.50 -12.31
C CYS A 105 3.27 5.40 -11.37
N ILE A 106 2.46 4.79 -10.52
CA ILE A 106 1.81 5.45 -9.38
C ILE A 106 2.81 5.58 -8.22
N CYS A 107 3.77 4.65 -8.13
CA CYS A 107 4.71 4.58 -7.04
C CYS A 107 5.97 5.43 -7.29
N HIS A 108 6.39 6.15 -6.26
CA HIS A 108 7.64 6.89 -6.27
C HIS A 108 8.80 5.95 -5.90
N LYS A 109 9.38 5.27 -6.89
CA LYS A 109 10.39 4.21 -6.70
C LYS A 109 11.61 4.70 -5.93
N GLU A 110 12.15 5.87 -6.27
CA GLU A 110 13.34 6.44 -5.62
C GLU A 110 13.14 6.67 -4.13
N ILE A 111 11.99 7.23 -3.73
CA ILE A 111 11.65 7.41 -2.33
C ILE A 111 11.53 6.04 -1.64
N ALA A 112 10.86 5.09 -2.27
CA ALA A 112 10.74 3.75 -1.72
C ALA A 112 12.10 3.09 -1.50
N TYR A 113 12.99 3.14 -2.48
CA TYR A 113 14.34 2.58 -2.36
C TYR A 113 15.15 3.26 -1.25
N ASN A 114 15.13 4.58 -1.18
CA ASN A 114 15.89 5.33 -0.18
C ASN A 114 15.33 5.13 1.24
N VAL A 115 14.02 5.19 1.42
CA VAL A 115 13.37 5.09 2.74
C VAL A 115 13.35 3.66 3.26
N LEU A 116 13.15 2.68 2.37
CA LEU A 116 13.04 1.28 2.77
C LEU A 116 14.40 0.56 2.80
N GLY A 117 15.46 1.21 2.32
CA GLY A 117 16.78 0.60 2.20
C GLY A 117 16.79 -0.58 1.23
N ILE A 118 15.82 -0.64 0.31
CA ILE A 118 15.70 -1.71 -0.67
C ILE A 118 16.65 -1.38 -1.82
N SER A 119 17.69 -2.17 -1.99
CA SER A 119 18.51 -2.08 -3.20
C SER A 119 17.81 -2.85 -4.32
N ALA A 120 17.09 -2.14 -5.20
CA ALA A 120 16.54 -2.55 -6.49
C ALA A 120 16.25 -4.08 -6.67
N ILE A 121 15.32 -4.46 -7.46
CA ILE A 121 15.05 -5.79 -8.08
C ILE A 121 15.43 -7.07 -7.28
N LYS A 122 16.65 -7.15 -6.70
CA LYS A 122 17.15 -8.35 -6.03
C LYS A 122 16.35 -8.70 -4.75
N GLU A 123 15.91 -7.71 -4.00
CA GLU A 123 15.11 -7.92 -2.78
C GLU A 123 13.65 -8.16 -3.10
N VAL A 124 13.17 -7.60 -4.20
CA VAL A 124 11.84 -7.89 -4.73
C VAL A 124 11.75 -9.39 -5.11
N TYR A 125 12.81 -9.96 -5.68
CA TYR A 125 12.91 -11.41 -5.93
C TYR A 125 13.00 -12.23 -4.64
N LEU A 126 13.67 -11.75 -3.60
CA LEU A 126 13.71 -12.39 -2.29
C LEU A 126 12.34 -12.41 -1.61
N MET A 127 11.42 -11.49 -1.97
CA MET A 127 10.03 -11.58 -1.55
C MET A 127 9.34 -12.85 -2.01
N GLN A 128 9.68 -13.36 -3.20
CA GLN A 128 9.08 -14.59 -3.74
C GLN A 128 9.53 -15.84 -3.01
N THR A 129 10.74 -15.82 -2.46
CA THR A 129 11.40 -17.03 -1.92
C THR A 129 11.39 -17.14 -0.41
N SER A 130 11.20 -16.03 0.32
CA SER A 130 11.20 -16.05 1.79
C SER A 130 9.89 -16.57 2.35
N LYS A 131 9.93 -17.80 2.87
CA LYS A 131 8.82 -18.38 3.65
C LYS A 131 8.60 -17.57 4.94
N ASP A 132 7.43 -17.00 5.06
CA ASP A 132 6.61 -16.67 6.25
C ASP A 132 7.22 -16.36 7.65
N VAL A 133 8.36 -15.71 7.74
CA VAL A 133 8.81 -15.18 9.05
C VAL A 133 8.12 -13.84 9.39
N ILE A 134 7.64 -13.12 8.39
CA ILE A 134 7.16 -11.72 8.50
C ILE A 134 5.71 -11.62 8.98
N GLY A 135 4.89 -12.65 8.80
CA GLY A 135 3.44 -12.55 9.02
C GLY A 135 3.00 -12.38 10.48
N LYS A 136 3.75 -12.91 11.45
CA LYS A 136 3.41 -12.80 12.88
C LYS A 136 3.74 -11.43 13.44
N ASN A 137 4.86 -10.84 13.07
CA ASN A 137 5.31 -9.54 13.61
C ASN A 137 4.44 -8.35 13.17
N ILE A 138 3.81 -8.42 11.98
CA ILE A 138 2.96 -7.32 11.50
C ILE A 138 1.64 -7.26 12.24
N MET A 139 1.02 -8.40 12.53
CA MET A 139 -0.23 -8.40 13.28
C MET A 139 -0.01 -7.79 14.68
N ASP A 140 1.14 -8.01 15.30
CA ASP A 140 1.50 -7.41 16.58
C ASP A 140 1.73 -5.89 16.49
N ILE A 141 2.18 -5.40 15.33
CA ILE A 141 2.37 -3.95 15.06
C ILE A 141 1.03 -3.27 14.77
N LEU A 142 0.14 -3.94 14.02
CA LEU A 142 -1.14 -3.37 13.59
C LEU A 142 -2.26 -3.49 14.65
N THR A 143 -2.05 -4.25 15.72
CA THR A 143 -3.04 -4.47 16.79
C THR A 143 -2.74 -3.72 18.09
N LYS A 144 -1.62 -3.01 18.18
CA LYS A 144 -1.29 -2.07 19.27
C LYS A 144 -1.78 -0.67 18.91
#